data_447de3d42fc5f60a431ff51e058e300d
#
_entry.id   447de3d42fc5f60a431ff51e058e300d
#
_cell.length_a   1.000
_cell.length_b   1.000
_cell.length_c   1.000
_cell.angle_alpha   90.00
_cell.angle_beta   90.00
_cell.angle_gamma   90.00
#
_symmetry.space_group_name_H-M   'P 1'
#
loop_
_entity.id
_entity.type
_entity.pdbx_description
1 polymer ?
#
loop_
_entity_poly.entity_id
_entity_poly.type
_entity_poly.pdbx_seq_one_letter_code
_entity_poly.pdbx_strand_id
1 'polypeptide(L)'
;MDEPTADLDPTTRFEFRQILASLADSGKTILISSRTLTEISDLCTDIGILDRGRLVMEGKIHEVLDRVDASNPIIISIAGNLSSAMQTLKHDRLVRSISIRDKNLLITYAGTQKDESALLRRLIEAGVPVRGFHREKGDLESLFLQLTGAHEERRVTYYEAESDFPEG
;
A
#
# COMPACT_ATOMS: atom_id res chain seq x y z
N MET A 1 11.60 19.19 -17.04
CA MET A 1 12.68 19.41 -16.04
C MET A 1 13.13 18.06 -15.55
N ASP A 2 14.44 17.83 -15.46
CA ASP A 2 15.00 16.57 -15.01
C ASP A 2 15.57 16.76 -13.61
N GLU A 3 15.12 15.94 -12.65
CA GLU A 3 15.51 15.97 -11.22
C GLU A 3 15.56 17.39 -10.60
N PRO A 4 14.54 18.24 -10.75
CA PRO A 4 14.67 19.67 -10.44
C PRO A 4 14.87 19.98 -8.95
N THR A 5 14.63 19.02 -8.07
CA THR A 5 14.66 19.16 -6.60
C THR A 5 15.81 18.40 -5.94
N ALA A 6 16.63 17.67 -6.71
CA ALA A 6 17.64 16.73 -6.18
C ALA A 6 18.65 17.40 -5.22
N ASP A 7 19.10 18.62 -5.54
CA ASP A 7 20.14 19.32 -4.79
C ASP A 7 19.60 20.48 -3.92
N LEU A 8 18.28 20.56 -3.74
CA LEU A 8 17.64 21.61 -2.95
C LEU A 8 17.53 21.20 -1.47
N ASP A 9 17.80 22.16 -0.59
CA ASP A 9 17.47 22.02 0.83
C ASP A 9 15.93 21.97 1.03
N PRO A 10 15.44 21.48 2.19
CA PRO A 10 14.00 21.31 2.41
C PRO A 10 13.17 22.57 2.25
N THR A 11 13.70 23.74 2.64
CA THR A 11 12.98 25.02 2.55
C THR A 11 12.85 25.45 1.10
N THR A 12 13.96 25.48 0.36
CA THR A 12 13.97 25.80 -1.07
C THR A 12 13.14 24.83 -1.88
N ARG A 13 13.14 23.54 -1.52
CA ARG A 13 12.29 22.52 -2.15
C ARG A 13 10.80 22.83 -1.94
N PHE A 14 10.40 23.23 -0.74
CA PHE A 14 9.02 23.64 -0.47
C PHE A 14 8.61 24.87 -1.29
N GLU A 15 9.45 25.91 -1.36
CA GLU A 15 9.20 27.10 -2.18
C GLU A 15 9.07 26.77 -3.67
N PHE A 16 9.95 25.90 -4.17
CA PHE A 16 9.93 25.44 -5.55
C PHE A 16 8.61 24.72 -5.88
N ARG A 17 8.11 23.88 -4.98
CA ARG A 17 6.79 23.22 -5.12
C ARG A 17 5.65 24.23 -5.24
N GLN A 18 5.67 25.30 -4.44
CA GLN A 18 4.67 26.34 -4.50
C GLN A 18 4.67 27.07 -5.85
N ILE A 19 5.85 27.31 -6.41
CA ILE A 19 6.00 27.91 -7.73
C ILE A 19 5.42 26.99 -8.82
N LEU A 20 5.74 25.69 -8.77
CA LEU A 20 5.22 24.72 -9.74
C LEU A 20 3.69 24.62 -9.66
N ALA A 21 3.12 24.56 -8.46
CA ALA A 21 1.68 24.54 -8.26
C ALA A 21 1.01 25.79 -8.86
N SER A 22 1.55 26.99 -8.59
CA SER A 22 1.05 28.25 -9.14
C SER A 22 1.11 28.29 -10.67
N LEU A 23 2.17 27.75 -11.27
CA LEU A 23 2.28 27.64 -12.73
C LEU A 23 1.25 26.68 -13.31
N ALA A 24 1.02 25.54 -12.66
CA ALA A 24 -0.02 24.59 -13.06
C ALA A 24 -1.42 25.22 -12.98
N ASP A 25 -1.73 25.91 -11.89
CA ASP A 25 -2.99 26.64 -11.71
C ASP A 25 -3.19 27.74 -12.78
N SER A 26 -2.11 28.30 -13.28
CA SER A 26 -2.16 29.25 -14.42
C SER A 26 -2.34 28.57 -15.79
N GLY A 27 -2.60 27.26 -15.83
CA GLY A 27 -2.86 26.49 -17.03
C GLY A 27 -1.60 26.01 -17.76
N LYS A 28 -0.43 25.98 -17.09
CA LYS A 28 0.80 25.44 -17.68
C LYS A 28 0.89 23.93 -17.45
N THR A 29 1.26 23.21 -18.51
CA THR A 29 1.63 21.80 -18.39
C THR A 29 3.11 21.70 -18.05
N ILE A 30 3.42 20.96 -16.98
CA ILE A 30 4.78 20.81 -16.47
C ILE A 30 5.12 19.33 -16.48
N LEU A 31 6.22 18.98 -17.15
CA LEU A 31 6.80 17.63 -17.12
C LEU A 31 8.06 17.64 -16.27
N ILE A 32 8.07 16.80 -15.26
CA ILE A 32 9.24 16.60 -14.37
C ILE A 32 9.62 15.15 -14.33
N SER A 33 10.91 14.86 -14.17
CA SER A 33 11.40 13.56 -13.74
C SER A 33 11.93 13.65 -12.32
N SER A 34 11.74 12.61 -11.53
CA SER A 34 12.34 12.46 -10.20
C SER A 34 12.50 11.00 -9.86
N ARG A 35 13.55 10.68 -9.10
CA ARG A 35 13.74 9.39 -8.43
C ARG A 35 13.09 9.37 -7.04
N THR A 36 12.69 10.53 -6.54
CA THR A 36 12.02 10.67 -5.25
C THR A 36 10.52 10.54 -5.44
N LEU A 37 10.00 9.32 -5.26
CA LEU A 37 8.61 8.97 -5.57
C LEU A 37 7.60 9.72 -4.69
N THR A 38 7.95 10.07 -3.45
CA THR A 38 7.12 10.89 -2.57
C THR A 38 6.93 12.31 -3.12
N GLU A 39 7.93 12.88 -3.77
CA GLU A 39 7.80 14.20 -4.41
C GLU A 39 6.81 14.17 -5.59
N ILE A 40 6.87 13.10 -6.38
CA ILE A 40 5.93 12.90 -7.49
C ILE A 40 4.49 12.78 -6.96
N SER A 41 4.29 12.02 -5.88
CA SER A 41 2.97 11.86 -5.27
C SER A 41 2.38 13.18 -4.79
N ASP A 42 3.22 14.09 -4.30
CA ASP A 42 2.77 15.35 -3.71
C ASP A 42 2.54 16.47 -4.75
N LEU A 43 3.23 16.38 -5.90
CA LEU A 43 3.27 17.46 -6.87
C LEU A 43 2.46 17.21 -8.14
N CYS A 44 2.43 15.95 -8.57
CA CYS A 44 1.94 15.62 -9.90
C CYS A 44 0.48 15.17 -9.88
N THR A 45 -0.25 15.46 -10.95
CA THR A 45 -1.60 14.92 -11.18
C THR A 45 -1.57 13.59 -11.91
N ASP A 46 -0.58 13.44 -12.78
CA ASP A 46 -0.40 12.28 -13.63
C ASP A 46 1.02 11.75 -13.50
N ILE A 47 1.20 10.46 -13.69
CA ILE A 47 2.49 9.78 -13.58
C ILE A 47 2.73 8.87 -14.79
N GLY A 48 4.00 8.82 -15.22
CA GLY A 48 4.51 7.79 -16.11
C GLY A 48 5.70 7.08 -15.45
N ILE A 49 5.66 5.77 -15.35
CA ILE A 49 6.76 4.96 -14.82
C ILE A 49 7.55 4.37 -15.99
N LEU A 50 8.85 4.69 -16.02
CA LEU A 50 9.79 4.19 -17.01
C LEU A 50 10.71 3.14 -16.39
N ASP A 51 10.77 1.97 -17.00
CA ASP A 51 11.77 0.95 -16.69
C ASP A 51 12.53 0.53 -17.95
N ARG A 52 13.86 0.58 -17.90
CA ARG A 52 14.76 0.20 -19.00
C ARG A 52 14.37 0.80 -20.35
N GLY A 53 13.99 2.08 -20.34
CA GLY A 53 13.59 2.83 -21.54
C GLY A 53 12.18 2.51 -22.07
N ARG A 54 11.36 1.78 -21.32
CA ARG A 54 9.98 1.47 -21.66
C ARG A 54 9.03 2.10 -20.64
N LEU A 55 7.95 2.68 -21.13
CA LEU A 55 6.85 3.14 -20.29
C LEU A 55 6.07 1.90 -19.84
N VAL A 56 6.16 1.57 -18.54
CA VAL A 56 5.53 0.37 -17.96
C VAL A 56 4.17 0.67 -17.36
N MET A 57 3.92 1.93 -16.99
CA MET A 57 2.64 2.41 -16.48
C MET A 57 2.49 3.90 -16.73
N GLU A 58 1.25 4.34 -16.96
CA GLU A 58 0.86 5.74 -16.97
C GLU A 58 -0.56 5.91 -16.43
N GLY A 59 -0.89 7.08 -15.92
CA GLY A 59 -2.23 7.42 -15.47
C GLY A 59 -2.25 8.50 -14.40
N LYS A 60 -3.45 8.80 -13.93
CA LYS A 60 -3.63 9.74 -12.81
C LYS A 60 -3.11 9.12 -11.52
N ILE A 61 -2.36 9.88 -10.77
CA ILE A 61 -1.72 9.40 -9.53
C ILE A 61 -2.72 8.75 -8.57
N HIS A 62 -3.87 9.39 -8.32
CA HIS A 62 -4.87 8.84 -7.41
C HIS A 62 -5.44 7.50 -7.91
N GLU A 63 -5.72 7.36 -9.24
CA GLU A 63 -6.21 6.09 -9.79
C GLU A 63 -5.17 4.97 -9.70
N VAL A 64 -3.89 5.34 -9.85
CA VAL A 64 -2.76 4.42 -9.72
C VAL A 64 -2.61 3.95 -8.27
N LEU A 65 -2.64 4.87 -7.31
CA LEU A 65 -2.55 4.56 -5.88
C LEU A 65 -3.76 3.75 -5.40
N ASP A 66 -4.97 4.07 -5.83
CA ASP A 66 -6.19 3.32 -5.49
C ASP A 66 -6.09 1.84 -5.92
N ARG A 67 -5.47 1.57 -7.08
CA ARG A 67 -5.23 0.19 -7.54
C ARG A 67 -4.22 -0.54 -6.66
N VAL A 68 -3.17 0.15 -6.24
CA VAL A 68 -2.17 -0.40 -5.30
C VAL A 68 -2.83 -0.69 -3.96
N ASP A 69 -3.58 0.27 -3.42
CA ASP A 69 -4.31 0.12 -2.17
C ASP A 69 -5.26 -1.09 -2.21
N ALA A 70 -5.98 -1.29 -3.31
CA ALA A 70 -6.88 -2.42 -3.46
C ALA A 70 -6.17 -3.79 -3.41
N SER A 71 -4.90 -3.87 -3.79
CA SER A 71 -4.09 -5.10 -3.75
C SER A 71 -3.35 -5.30 -2.43
N ASN A 72 -3.21 -4.24 -1.64
CA ASN A 72 -2.45 -4.30 -0.39
C ASN A 72 -3.18 -5.06 0.71
N PRO A 73 -2.45 -5.68 1.65
CA PRO A 73 -3.06 -6.42 2.75
C PRO A 73 -3.83 -5.50 3.71
N ILE A 74 -4.86 -6.05 4.34
CA ILE A 74 -5.49 -5.41 5.49
C ILE A 74 -4.68 -5.78 6.73
N ILE A 75 -4.31 -4.76 7.51
CA ILE A 75 -3.61 -4.90 8.78
C ILE A 75 -4.65 -4.87 9.90
N ILE A 76 -4.65 -5.93 10.72
CA ILE A 76 -5.54 -6.06 11.86
C ILE A 76 -4.69 -6.12 13.13
N SER A 77 -4.79 -5.08 13.94
CA SER A 77 -4.13 -5.01 15.25
C SER A 77 -5.09 -5.48 16.34
N ILE A 78 -4.64 -6.42 17.17
CA ILE A 78 -5.48 -7.07 18.19
C ILE A 78 -4.84 -6.89 19.57
N ALA A 79 -5.68 -6.66 20.59
CA ALA A 79 -5.26 -6.63 21.97
C ALA A 79 -5.36 -8.05 22.57
N GLY A 80 -4.24 -8.76 22.65
CA GLY A 80 -4.19 -10.08 23.28
C GLY A 80 -3.96 -11.25 22.32
N ASN A 81 -4.68 -12.36 22.53
CA ASN A 81 -4.45 -13.60 21.78
C ASN A 81 -5.03 -13.51 20.36
N LEU A 82 -4.25 -13.94 19.37
CA LEU A 82 -4.64 -13.94 17.96
C LEU A 82 -5.53 -15.14 17.57
N SER A 83 -5.69 -16.14 18.43
CA SER A 83 -6.34 -17.42 18.08
C SER A 83 -7.80 -17.24 17.66
N SER A 84 -8.61 -16.43 18.36
CA SER A 84 -10.00 -16.18 18.02
C SER A 84 -10.14 -15.44 16.68
N ALA A 85 -9.28 -14.47 16.44
CA ALA A 85 -9.25 -13.75 15.17
C ALA A 85 -8.85 -14.68 14.01
N MET A 86 -7.82 -15.49 14.20
CA MET A 86 -7.37 -16.48 13.21
C MET A 86 -8.50 -17.45 12.84
N GLN A 87 -9.25 -17.92 13.84
CA GLN A 87 -10.38 -18.80 13.61
C GLN A 87 -11.47 -18.13 12.77
N THR A 88 -11.86 -16.89 13.11
CA THR A 88 -12.85 -16.11 12.35
C THR A 88 -12.39 -15.86 10.92
N LEU A 89 -11.12 -15.48 10.74
CA LEU A 89 -10.54 -15.17 9.42
C LEU A 89 -10.45 -16.40 8.52
N LYS A 90 -10.07 -17.56 9.05
CA LYS A 90 -10.00 -18.82 8.28
C LYS A 90 -11.35 -19.27 7.70
N HIS A 91 -12.45 -18.89 8.32
CA HIS A 91 -13.81 -19.22 7.84
C HIS A 91 -14.36 -18.21 6.81
N ASP A 92 -13.66 -17.11 6.56
CA ASP A 92 -14.07 -16.13 5.57
C ASP A 92 -13.53 -16.48 4.18
N ARG A 93 -14.44 -16.69 3.23
CA ARG A 93 -14.10 -17.10 1.86
C ARG A 93 -13.35 -16.02 1.06
N LEU A 94 -13.40 -14.77 1.49
CA LEU A 94 -12.73 -13.64 0.84
C LEU A 94 -11.31 -13.44 1.36
N VAL A 95 -10.93 -14.08 2.47
CA VAL A 95 -9.56 -14.12 2.98
C VAL A 95 -8.75 -15.12 2.15
N ARG A 96 -7.71 -14.67 1.47
CA ARG A 96 -6.84 -15.48 0.61
C ARG A 96 -5.61 -15.97 1.34
N SER A 97 -5.04 -15.12 2.17
CA SER A 97 -3.88 -15.47 2.99
C SER A 97 -3.91 -14.71 4.31
N ILE A 98 -3.28 -15.29 5.32
CA ILE A 98 -3.10 -14.67 6.63
C ILE A 98 -1.63 -14.81 6.98
N SER A 99 -0.99 -13.71 7.34
CA SER A 99 0.37 -13.69 7.88
C SER A 99 0.43 -12.87 9.17
N ILE A 100 1.47 -13.07 9.95
CA ILE A 100 1.68 -12.34 11.21
C ILE A 100 2.97 -11.52 11.08
N ARG A 101 2.86 -10.22 11.31
CA ARG A 101 4.02 -9.30 11.37
C ARG A 101 3.86 -8.37 12.57
N ASP A 102 4.85 -8.32 13.45
CA ASP A 102 4.88 -7.41 14.62
C ASP A 102 3.61 -7.48 15.49
N LYS A 103 3.10 -8.70 15.76
CA LYS A 103 1.86 -8.96 16.50
C LYS A 103 0.57 -8.47 15.81
N ASN A 104 0.64 -8.06 14.54
CA ASN A 104 -0.51 -7.75 13.72
C ASN A 104 -0.81 -8.90 12.76
N LEU A 105 -2.08 -9.09 12.43
CA LEU A 105 -2.49 -9.96 11.34
C LEU A 105 -2.52 -9.15 10.05
N LEU A 106 -1.87 -9.66 9.02
CA LEU A 106 -1.94 -9.14 7.66
C LEU A 106 -2.74 -10.13 6.84
N ILE A 107 -3.80 -9.66 6.22
CA ILE A 107 -4.64 -10.51 5.38
C ILE A 107 -4.70 -10.00 3.95
N THR A 108 -4.52 -10.89 2.99
CA THR A 108 -4.90 -10.62 1.60
C THR A 108 -6.40 -10.87 1.47
N TYR A 109 -7.14 -9.85 1.09
CA TYR A 109 -8.60 -9.87 1.09
C TYR A 109 -9.15 -9.56 -0.30
N ALA A 110 -9.99 -10.43 -0.83
CA ALA A 110 -10.56 -10.32 -2.18
C ALA A 110 -11.94 -9.65 -2.20
N GLY A 111 -12.36 -9.03 -1.10
CA GLY A 111 -13.64 -8.35 -0.98
C GLY A 111 -13.59 -6.87 -1.32
N THR A 112 -14.78 -6.28 -1.44
CA THR A 112 -14.98 -4.84 -1.58
C THR A 112 -14.90 -4.13 -0.23
N GLN A 113 -14.91 -2.80 -0.21
CA GLN A 113 -14.94 -2.00 1.03
C GLN A 113 -16.15 -2.34 1.92
N LYS A 114 -17.30 -2.70 1.32
CA LYS A 114 -18.47 -3.19 2.09
C LYS A 114 -18.19 -4.53 2.78
N ASP A 115 -17.48 -5.41 2.08
CA ASP A 115 -17.10 -6.72 2.63
C ASP A 115 -16.07 -6.57 3.76
N GLU A 116 -15.16 -5.62 3.65
CA GLU A 116 -14.22 -5.27 4.74
C GLU A 116 -14.94 -4.81 6.00
N SER A 117 -15.95 -3.94 5.84
CA SER A 117 -16.79 -3.51 6.96
C SER A 117 -17.55 -4.67 7.60
N ALA A 118 -18.04 -5.61 6.79
CA ALA A 118 -18.70 -6.82 7.27
C ALA A 118 -17.72 -7.77 7.98
N LEU A 119 -16.47 -7.88 7.48
CA LEU A 119 -15.43 -8.65 8.13
C LEU A 119 -15.07 -8.07 9.51
N LEU A 120 -14.88 -6.76 9.60
CA LEU A 120 -14.62 -6.09 10.87
C LEU A 120 -15.76 -6.35 11.88
N ARG A 121 -17.01 -6.24 11.43
CA ARG A 121 -18.16 -6.54 12.29
C ARG A 121 -18.12 -7.97 12.81
N ARG A 122 -17.87 -8.97 11.96
CA ARG A 122 -17.76 -10.37 12.38
C ARG A 122 -16.65 -10.61 13.41
N LEU A 123 -15.52 -9.93 13.26
CA LEU A 123 -14.44 -10.01 14.24
C LEU A 123 -14.89 -9.48 15.61
N ILE A 124 -15.58 -8.35 15.64
CA ILE A 124 -16.10 -7.75 16.88
C ILE A 124 -17.17 -8.63 17.50
N GLU A 125 -18.11 -9.18 16.71
CA GLU A 125 -19.16 -10.10 17.15
C GLU A 125 -18.60 -11.42 17.69
N ALA A 126 -17.46 -11.88 17.15
CA ALA A 126 -16.72 -13.02 17.67
C ALA A 126 -15.90 -12.72 18.94
N GLY A 127 -16.04 -11.52 19.51
CA GLY A 127 -15.33 -11.12 20.74
C GLY A 127 -13.86 -10.82 20.55
N VAL A 128 -13.40 -10.60 19.31
CA VAL A 128 -12.01 -10.24 19.04
C VAL A 128 -11.76 -8.78 19.44
N PRO A 129 -10.81 -8.50 20.34
CA PRO A 129 -10.51 -7.13 20.79
C PRO A 129 -9.67 -6.40 19.73
N VAL A 130 -10.32 -5.97 18.64
CA VAL A 130 -9.68 -5.24 17.54
C VAL A 130 -9.27 -3.84 18.00
N ARG A 131 -8.00 -3.48 17.84
CA ARG A 131 -7.43 -2.14 18.13
C ARG A 131 -7.27 -1.30 16.86
N GLY A 132 -7.04 -1.95 15.73
CA GLY A 132 -6.89 -1.31 14.45
C GLY A 132 -7.31 -2.24 13.32
N PHE A 133 -7.95 -1.66 12.30
CA PHE A 133 -8.33 -2.35 11.09
C PHE A 133 -8.20 -1.34 9.95
N HIS A 134 -7.21 -1.52 9.11
CA HIS A 134 -6.98 -0.64 7.98
C HIS A 134 -6.25 -1.40 6.87
N ARG A 135 -6.46 -0.98 5.64
CA ARG A 135 -5.68 -1.46 4.52
C ARG A 135 -4.33 -0.75 4.53
N GLU A 136 -3.25 -1.49 4.28
CA GLU A 136 -1.92 -0.87 4.11
C GLU A 136 -2.00 0.10 2.93
N LYS A 137 -1.62 1.35 3.16
CA LYS A 137 -1.63 2.35 2.09
C LYS A 137 -0.52 2.01 1.10
N GLY A 138 -0.87 1.97 -0.16
CA GLY A 138 0.10 1.90 -1.23
C GLY A 138 0.82 3.23 -1.38
N ASP A 139 2.09 3.15 -1.69
CA ASP A 139 2.87 4.27 -2.14
C ASP A 139 3.46 3.96 -3.53
N LEU A 140 3.93 4.98 -4.19
CA LEU A 140 4.54 4.82 -5.51
C LEU A 140 5.82 3.97 -5.45
N GLU A 141 6.49 3.91 -4.30
CA GLU A 141 7.68 3.07 -4.12
C GLU A 141 7.32 1.58 -4.16
N SER A 142 6.29 1.19 -3.40
CA SER A 142 5.77 -0.19 -3.43
C SER A 142 5.32 -0.60 -4.83
N LEU A 143 4.63 0.31 -5.54
CA LEU A 143 4.21 0.09 -6.91
C LEU A 143 5.41 -0.08 -7.85
N PHE A 144 6.40 0.81 -7.77
CA PHE A 144 7.60 0.76 -8.59
C PHE A 144 8.34 -0.57 -8.40
N LEU A 145 8.50 -1.01 -7.14
CA LEU A 145 9.12 -2.30 -6.83
C LEU A 145 8.33 -3.49 -7.39
N GLN A 146 7.00 -3.44 -7.37
CA GLN A 146 6.15 -4.47 -7.97
C GLN A 146 6.31 -4.53 -9.50
N LEU A 147 6.35 -3.38 -10.17
CA LEU A 147 6.43 -3.31 -11.63
C LEU A 147 7.80 -3.68 -12.18
N THR A 148 8.87 -3.35 -11.46
CA THR A 148 10.27 -3.55 -11.90
C THR A 148 10.85 -4.89 -11.46
N GLY A 149 10.07 -5.72 -10.74
CA GLY A 149 10.53 -7.04 -10.27
C GLY A 149 11.58 -6.98 -9.16
N ALA A 150 11.82 -5.81 -8.55
CA ALA A 150 12.78 -5.65 -7.45
C ALA A 150 12.32 -6.31 -6.12
N HIS A 151 11.29 -7.16 -6.18
CA HIS A 151 10.72 -7.85 -5.01
C HIS A 151 11.49 -9.10 -4.57
N GLU A 152 12.58 -9.49 -5.23
CA GLU A 152 13.23 -10.77 -4.91
C GLU A 152 13.99 -10.81 -3.59
N GLU A 153 14.16 -9.70 -2.86
CA GLU A 153 14.97 -9.70 -1.63
C GLU A 153 14.23 -9.48 -0.29
N ARG A 154 12.94 -9.22 -0.29
CA ARG A 154 12.15 -9.24 0.96
C ARG A 154 11.29 -10.50 1.04
N ARG A 155 11.89 -11.65 1.27
CA ARG A 155 11.17 -12.85 1.70
C ARG A 155 10.47 -12.59 3.02
N VAL A 156 9.22 -12.19 2.95
CA VAL A 156 8.28 -12.42 4.04
C VAL A 156 8.11 -13.94 4.11
N THR A 157 8.48 -14.54 5.21
CA THR A 157 8.30 -15.97 5.44
C THR A 157 6.79 -16.23 5.47
N TYR A 158 6.25 -16.69 4.36
CA TYR A 158 4.88 -17.20 4.32
C TYR A 158 4.91 -18.54 5.07
N TYR A 159 4.25 -18.62 6.19
CA TYR A 159 3.85 -19.91 6.72
C TYR A 159 2.66 -20.37 5.86
N GLU A 160 2.94 -21.18 4.86
CA GLU A 160 1.93 -22.05 4.29
C GLU A 160 1.37 -22.89 5.44
N ALA A 161 0.05 -22.93 5.53
CA ALA A 161 -0.64 -23.73 6.53
C ALA A 161 -0.54 -25.20 6.14
N GLU A 162 0.65 -25.79 6.28
CA GLU A 162 0.79 -27.23 6.35
C GLU A 162 0.51 -27.68 7.79
N SER A 163 -0.37 -28.64 7.86
CA SER A 163 -0.79 -29.42 9.00
C SER A 163 0.40 -29.96 9.82
N ASP A 164 0.75 -29.32 10.93
CA ASP A 164 1.45 -29.99 12.01
C ASP A 164 1.14 -29.29 13.34
N PHE A 165 0.06 -29.74 13.97
CA PHE A 165 -0.10 -29.57 15.39
C PHE A 165 0.25 -30.90 16.06
N PRO A 166 1.23 -30.97 16.97
CA PRO A 166 1.37 -32.10 17.83
C PRO A 166 0.14 -32.17 18.74
N GLU A 167 -0.54 -33.30 18.68
CA GLU A 167 -1.49 -33.74 19.72
C GLU A 167 -0.75 -33.83 21.05
N GLY A 168 -1.24 -33.14 22.08
CA GLY A 168 -0.77 -33.16 23.43
C GLY A 168 -1.64 -32.30 24.33
#